data_c159577002df6d885ecfeb92c8cadf8d
#
_entry.id   c159577002df6d885ecfeb92c8cadf8d
#
_cell.length_a   1.000
_cell.length_b   1.000
_cell.length_c   1.000
_cell.angle_alpha   90.00
_cell.angle_beta   90.00
_cell.angle_gamma   90.00
#
_symmetry.space_group_name_H-M   'P 1'
#
loop_
_entity.id
_entity.type
_entity.pdbx_description
1 polymer ?
#
loop_
_entity_poly.entity_id
_entity_poly.type
_entity_poly.pdbx_seq_one_letter_code
_entity_poly.pdbx_strand_id
1 'polypeptide(L)'
;MTVLTANVRDIAGVDDRTIFTFEIPTVRGSTDGGVVTVRQCRYVASDGVLTTDDLEPGPAVLRMSSGLPAEYRITIPHSAEPVQLWPLIDAATPPDESVLWGTGYVRDAGGVARVRAVPAADYPGLAKDPATYYILFE
;
A
#
# COMPACT_ATOMS: atom_id res chain seq x y z
N MET A 1 -11.15 -3.70 -15.62
CA MET A 1 -11.62 -2.56 -14.81
C MET A 1 -11.78 -3.01 -13.38
N THR A 2 -11.48 -2.16 -12.45
CA THR A 2 -11.46 -2.53 -11.02
C THR A 2 -11.95 -1.37 -10.17
N VAL A 3 -12.95 -1.62 -9.33
CA VAL A 3 -13.41 -0.68 -8.31
C VAL A 3 -12.52 -0.82 -7.07
N LEU A 4 -12.01 0.28 -6.57
CA LEU A 4 -11.29 0.32 -5.30
C LEU A 4 -12.21 0.84 -4.19
N THR A 5 -12.11 0.25 -3.02
CA THR A 5 -12.90 0.64 -1.85
C THR A 5 -12.03 0.72 -0.60
N ALA A 6 -12.38 1.60 0.32
CA ALA A 6 -11.70 1.74 1.60
C ALA A 6 -12.63 2.31 2.67
N ASN A 7 -12.42 1.90 3.91
CA ASN A 7 -12.94 2.63 5.07
C ASN A 7 -11.95 3.73 5.42
N VAL A 8 -12.36 4.99 5.32
CA VAL A 8 -11.49 6.15 5.50
C VAL A 8 -11.76 6.78 6.86
N ARG A 9 -10.71 6.85 7.67
CA ARG A 9 -10.79 7.39 9.03
C ARG A 9 -9.57 8.24 9.33
N ASP A 10 -9.75 9.23 10.17
CA ASP A 10 -8.68 9.91 10.88
C ASP A 10 -8.58 9.40 12.33
N ILE A 11 -7.74 10.00 13.14
CA ILE A 11 -7.55 9.61 14.54
C ILE A 11 -8.82 9.84 15.40
N ALA A 12 -9.72 10.72 14.96
CA ALA A 12 -10.92 11.08 15.69
C ALA A 12 -12.18 10.35 15.21
N GLY A 13 -12.16 9.73 14.04
CA GLY A 13 -13.31 9.02 13.49
C GLY A 13 -13.33 8.98 11.95
N VAL A 14 -14.53 9.11 11.39
CA VAL A 14 -14.76 9.08 9.95
C VAL A 14 -14.13 10.31 9.27
N ASP A 15 -13.41 10.11 8.17
CA ASP A 15 -12.82 11.17 7.35
C ASP A 15 -13.46 11.21 5.96
N ASP A 16 -14.35 12.17 5.75
CA ASP A 16 -14.97 12.46 4.47
C ASP A 16 -14.36 13.68 3.76
N ARG A 17 -13.19 14.15 4.20
CA ARG A 17 -12.55 15.37 3.69
C ARG A 17 -11.30 15.11 2.87
N THR A 18 -10.57 14.04 3.13
CA THR A 18 -9.37 13.70 2.37
C THR A 18 -9.73 13.38 0.93
N ILE A 19 -9.09 14.05 -0.01
CA ILE A 19 -9.23 13.82 -1.44
C ILE A 19 -8.21 12.78 -1.87
N PHE A 20 -8.68 11.71 -2.50
CA PHE A 20 -7.86 10.67 -3.10
C PHE A 20 -7.79 10.94 -4.60
N THR A 21 -6.59 11.17 -5.10
CA THR A 21 -6.34 11.46 -6.52
C THR A 21 -5.56 10.32 -7.13
N PHE A 22 -6.10 9.72 -8.18
CA PHE A 22 -5.48 8.64 -8.95
C PHE A 22 -5.06 9.15 -10.32
N GLU A 23 -3.86 8.82 -10.74
CA GLU A 23 -3.35 9.05 -12.09
C GLU A 23 -2.40 7.93 -12.50
N ILE A 24 -2.12 7.80 -13.78
CA ILE A 24 -1.08 6.89 -14.25
C ILE A 24 0.23 7.66 -14.42
N PRO A 25 1.39 7.02 -14.20
CA PRO A 25 2.69 7.70 -14.33
C PRO A 25 3.04 8.09 -15.77
N THR A 26 2.58 7.30 -16.73
CA THR A 26 2.80 7.52 -18.16
C THR A 26 1.61 7.03 -18.96
N VAL A 27 1.36 7.64 -20.11
CA VAL A 27 0.33 7.17 -21.06
C VAL A 27 0.60 5.72 -21.43
N ARG A 28 -0.43 4.89 -21.43
CA ARG A 28 -0.33 3.47 -21.77
C ARG A 28 -1.56 2.98 -22.54
N GLY A 29 -1.45 1.79 -23.11
CA GLY A 29 -2.61 1.09 -23.68
C GLY A 29 -3.56 0.61 -22.60
N SER A 30 -4.86 0.62 -22.90
CA SER A 30 -5.90 0.03 -22.09
C SER A 30 -6.04 -1.47 -22.40
N THR A 31 -6.66 -2.21 -21.48
CA THR A 31 -6.93 -3.66 -21.65
C THR A 31 -7.86 -3.95 -22.82
N ASP A 32 -8.65 -2.99 -23.25
CA ASP A 32 -9.57 -3.09 -24.40
C ASP A 32 -8.99 -2.54 -25.73
N GLY A 33 -7.71 -2.15 -25.74
CA GLY A 33 -7.02 -1.61 -26.91
C GLY A 33 -7.10 -0.09 -27.06
N GLY A 34 -7.69 0.62 -26.10
CA GLY A 34 -7.73 2.07 -26.06
C GLY A 34 -6.45 2.72 -25.50
N VAL A 35 -6.53 4.00 -25.20
CA VAL A 35 -5.43 4.79 -24.61
C VAL A 35 -5.84 5.29 -23.23
N VAL A 36 -5.03 5.01 -22.23
CA VAL A 36 -5.18 5.56 -20.89
C VAL A 36 -4.29 6.78 -20.75
N THR A 37 -4.92 7.92 -20.46
CA THR A 37 -4.21 9.20 -20.33
C THR A 37 -3.83 9.48 -18.87
N VAL A 38 -2.89 10.37 -18.64
CA VAL A 38 -2.42 10.79 -17.31
C VAL A 38 -3.39 11.72 -16.58
N ARG A 39 -4.64 11.82 -17.03
CA ARG A 39 -5.65 12.64 -16.38
C ARG A 39 -5.96 12.12 -14.99
N GLN A 40 -6.06 13.04 -14.04
CA GLN A 40 -6.38 12.72 -12.65
C GLN A 40 -7.86 12.42 -12.45
N CYS A 41 -8.15 11.38 -11.66
CA CYS A 41 -9.46 11.07 -11.12
C CYS A 41 -9.45 11.33 -9.62
N ARG A 42 -10.46 12.02 -9.09
CA ARG A 42 -10.53 12.44 -7.69
C ARG A 42 -11.76 11.84 -7.03
N TYR A 43 -11.56 11.32 -5.82
CA TYR A 43 -12.62 10.72 -5.01
C TYR A 43 -12.52 11.17 -3.57
N VAL A 44 -13.66 11.26 -2.91
CA VAL A 44 -13.79 11.57 -1.48
C VAL A 44 -14.69 10.50 -0.85
N ALA A 45 -14.40 10.09 0.38
CA ALA A 45 -15.25 9.16 1.08
C ALA A 45 -16.62 9.78 1.40
N SER A 46 -17.65 8.94 1.45
CA SER A 46 -18.99 9.27 1.93
C SER A 46 -19.33 8.35 3.09
N ASP A 47 -19.69 8.92 4.23
CA ASP A 47 -19.93 8.17 5.47
C ASP A 47 -18.76 7.23 5.84
N GLY A 48 -17.54 7.68 5.59
CA GLY A 48 -16.33 6.93 5.87
C GLY A 48 -16.01 5.82 4.87
N VAL A 49 -16.74 5.70 3.77
CA VAL A 49 -16.48 4.71 2.73
C VAL A 49 -16.07 5.39 1.44
N LEU A 50 -14.87 5.10 0.98
CA LEU A 50 -14.38 5.47 -0.34
C LEU A 50 -14.76 4.37 -1.34
N THR A 51 -15.32 4.78 -2.48
CA THR A 51 -15.58 3.89 -3.61
C THR A 51 -15.23 4.63 -4.89
N THR A 52 -14.36 4.06 -5.70
CA THR A 52 -14.00 4.65 -7.00
C THR A 52 -14.95 4.19 -8.11
N ASP A 53 -14.86 4.84 -9.25
CA ASP A 53 -15.34 4.25 -10.50
C ASP A 53 -14.49 3.02 -10.87
N ASP A 54 -14.86 2.35 -11.97
CA ASP A 54 -14.03 1.32 -12.57
C ASP A 54 -12.72 1.93 -13.09
N LEU A 55 -11.60 1.57 -12.47
CA LEU A 55 -10.27 2.03 -12.83
C LEU A 55 -9.56 1.00 -13.72
N GLU A 56 -8.77 1.50 -14.64
CA GLU A 56 -7.95 0.66 -15.51
C GLU A 56 -6.84 -0.02 -14.70
N PRO A 57 -6.70 -1.36 -14.76
CA PRO A 57 -5.63 -2.08 -14.06
C PRO A 57 -4.23 -1.65 -14.49
N GLY A 58 -3.27 -1.80 -13.61
CA GLY A 58 -1.86 -1.53 -13.84
C GLY A 58 -1.27 -0.47 -12.93
N PRO A 59 -0.05 0.01 -13.24
CA PRO A 59 0.64 1.01 -12.43
C PRO A 59 -0.15 2.32 -12.32
N ALA A 60 -0.28 2.83 -11.12
CA ALA A 60 -0.95 4.10 -10.83
C ALA A 60 -0.25 4.84 -9.71
N VAL A 61 -0.46 6.15 -9.65
CA VAL A 61 0.00 7.00 -8.56
C VAL A 61 -1.22 7.49 -7.80
N LEU A 62 -1.25 7.19 -6.52
CA LEU A 62 -2.26 7.70 -5.59
C LEU A 62 -1.68 8.86 -4.80
N ARG A 63 -2.39 9.99 -4.79
CA ARG A 63 -2.11 11.11 -3.88
C ARG A 63 -3.28 11.33 -2.95
N MET A 64 -2.95 11.66 -1.70
CA MET A 64 -3.94 12.08 -0.71
C MET A 64 -3.69 13.53 -0.35
N SER A 65 -4.77 14.29 -0.13
CA SER A 65 -4.68 15.71 0.28
C SER A 65 -4.27 15.89 1.73
N SER A 66 -4.26 14.82 2.53
CA SER A 66 -3.78 14.81 3.91
C SER A 66 -2.58 13.89 4.07
N GLY A 67 -1.67 14.24 4.98
CA GLY A 67 -0.46 13.47 5.26
C GLY A 67 0.77 13.93 4.46
N LEU A 68 1.94 13.43 4.87
CA LEU A 68 3.24 13.69 4.25
C LEU A 68 4.11 12.42 4.29
N PRO A 69 4.76 12.02 3.18
CA PRO A 69 4.45 12.37 1.80
C PRO A 69 3.11 11.75 1.40
N ALA A 70 2.37 12.45 0.58
CA ALA A 70 1.02 12.05 0.18
C ALA A 70 0.97 11.30 -1.15
N GLU A 71 2.07 10.71 -1.58
CA GLU A 71 2.18 10.01 -2.87
C GLU A 71 2.56 8.54 -2.68
N TYR A 72 1.79 7.64 -3.31
CA TYR A 72 2.03 6.20 -3.29
C TYR A 72 1.98 5.64 -4.71
N ARG A 73 2.96 4.86 -5.08
CA ARG A 73 3.00 4.12 -6.35
C ARG A 73 2.38 2.75 -6.14
N ILE A 74 1.15 2.59 -6.59
CA ILE A 74 0.38 1.36 -6.43
C ILE A 74 0.25 0.62 -7.76
N THR A 75 -0.13 -0.64 -7.69
CA THR A 75 -0.56 -1.42 -8.86
C THR A 75 -2.01 -1.82 -8.66
N ILE A 76 -2.88 -1.35 -9.54
CA ILE A 76 -4.30 -1.72 -9.53
C ILE A 76 -4.43 -3.10 -10.15
N PRO A 77 -4.90 -4.12 -9.40
CA PRO A 77 -5.09 -5.46 -9.94
C PRO A 77 -6.28 -5.51 -10.90
N HIS A 78 -6.33 -6.50 -11.74
CA HIS A 78 -7.52 -6.82 -12.52
C HIS A 78 -8.49 -7.63 -11.65
N SER A 79 -9.69 -7.11 -11.39
CA SER A 79 -10.69 -7.78 -10.55
C SER A 79 -12.12 -7.39 -10.94
N ALA A 80 -12.99 -8.38 -11.01
CA ALA A 80 -14.43 -8.15 -11.19
C ALA A 80 -15.11 -7.72 -9.88
N GLU A 81 -14.51 -8.05 -8.75
CA GLU A 81 -15.00 -7.67 -7.42
C GLU A 81 -14.25 -6.43 -6.90
N PRO A 82 -14.89 -5.61 -6.06
CA PRO A 82 -14.21 -4.48 -5.42
C PRO A 82 -12.97 -4.91 -4.64
N VAL A 83 -11.89 -4.15 -4.78
CA VAL A 83 -10.60 -4.42 -4.13
C VAL A 83 -10.36 -3.40 -3.03
N GLN A 84 -9.91 -3.86 -1.87
CA GLN A 84 -9.54 -2.98 -0.77
C GLN A 84 -8.29 -2.17 -1.12
N LEU A 85 -8.35 -0.87 -0.88
CA LEU A 85 -7.25 0.05 -1.21
C LEU A 85 -6.05 -0.11 -0.27
N TRP A 86 -6.28 -0.40 1.01
CA TRP A 86 -5.21 -0.44 2.00
C TRP A 86 -4.07 -1.42 1.66
N PRO A 87 -4.33 -2.67 1.25
CA PRO A 87 -3.25 -3.57 0.87
C PRO A 87 -2.38 -3.05 -0.28
N LEU A 88 -2.95 -2.28 -1.20
CA LEU A 88 -2.20 -1.65 -2.30
C LEU A 88 -1.29 -0.53 -1.80
N ILE A 89 -1.78 0.29 -0.87
CA ILE A 89 -0.99 1.35 -0.22
C ILE A 89 0.11 0.73 0.63
N ASP A 90 -0.21 -0.29 1.42
CA ASP A 90 0.74 -0.96 2.29
C ASP A 90 1.90 -1.59 1.49
N ALA A 91 1.61 -2.21 0.36
CA ALA A 91 2.63 -2.75 -0.54
C ALA A 91 3.53 -1.65 -1.15
N ALA A 92 2.99 -0.45 -1.39
CA ALA A 92 3.70 0.68 -1.99
C ALA A 92 4.45 1.55 -0.97
N THR A 93 3.99 1.56 0.30
CA THR A 93 4.55 2.43 1.34
C THR A 93 5.94 1.96 1.75
N PRO A 94 6.98 2.82 1.67
CA PRO A 94 8.30 2.46 2.20
C PRO A 94 8.20 2.28 3.73
N PRO A 95 9.03 1.42 4.31
CA PRO A 95 9.04 1.25 5.76
C PRO A 95 9.45 2.56 6.45
N ASP A 96 8.78 2.87 7.54
CA ASP A 96 9.13 3.99 8.41
C ASP A 96 10.52 3.77 9.02
N GLU A 97 11.33 4.83 9.13
CA GLU A 97 12.65 4.74 9.72
C GLU A 97 12.61 4.21 11.16
N SER A 98 11.61 4.59 11.94
CA SER A 98 11.44 4.09 13.32
C SER A 98 11.21 2.58 13.34
N VAL A 99 10.52 2.05 12.35
CA VAL A 99 10.32 0.60 12.17
C VAL A 99 11.62 -0.07 11.76
N LEU A 100 12.39 0.52 10.84
CA LEU A 100 13.70 0.00 10.43
C LEU A 100 14.68 -0.05 11.59
N TRP A 101 14.76 1.00 12.41
CA TRP A 101 15.64 1.08 13.56
C TRP A 101 15.21 0.18 14.72
N GLY A 102 13.90 0.04 14.95
CA GLY A 102 13.36 -0.68 16.09
C GLY A 102 13.08 -2.16 15.84
N THR A 103 12.66 -2.55 14.63
CA THR A 103 12.12 -3.89 14.33
C THR A 103 12.80 -4.62 13.19
N GLY A 104 13.76 -3.99 12.48
CA GLY A 104 14.40 -4.58 11.31
C GLY A 104 13.42 -4.94 10.20
N TYR A 105 12.40 -4.11 9.99
CA TYR A 105 11.37 -4.34 8.97
C TYR A 105 11.95 -4.34 7.57
N VAL A 106 11.63 -5.36 6.79
CA VAL A 106 12.02 -5.50 5.37
C VAL A 106 10.76 -5.67 4.55
N ARG A 107 10.60 -4.83 3.52
CA ARG A 107 9.48 -4.91 2.61
C ARG A 107 9.87 -5.71 1.37
N ASP A 108 8.96 -6.59 0.96
CA ASP A 108 9.01 -7.30 -0.33
C ASP A 108 10.21 -8.23 -0.50
N ALA A 109 10.69 -8.83 0.57
CA ALA A 109 11.82 -9.75 0.57
C ALA A 109 11.37 -11.24 0.54
N GLY A 110 10.54 -11.62 -0.43
CA GLY A 110 10.12 -13.01 -0.62
C GLY A 110 9.33 -13.59 0.56
N GLY A 111 8.45 -12.83 1.18
CA GLY A 111 7.66 -13.22 2.35
C GLY A 111 8.33 -12.93 3.69
N VAL A 112 9.55 -12.38 3.69
CA VAL A 112 10.22 -11.91 4.89
C VAL A 112 9.73 -10.49 5.21
N ALA A 113 9.13 -10.30 6.38
CA ALA A 113 8.67 -9.00 6.85
C ALA A 113 9.72 -8.27 7.70
N ARG A 114 10.67 -8.99 8.28
CA ARG A 114 11.66 -8.44 9.21
C ARG A 114 13.01 -9.14 9.09
N VAL A 115 14.05 -8.40 9.51
CA VAL A 115 15.36 -8.96 9.83
C VAL A 115 15.66 -8.66 11.28
N ARG A 116 16.07 -9.66 12.05
CA ARG A 116 16.39 -9.52 13.47
C ARG A 116 17.74 -10.14 13.78
N ALA A 117 18.63 -9.35 14.38
CA ALA A 117 19.87 -9.87 14.93
C ALA A 117 19.62 -10.47 16.32
N VAL A 118 20.12 -11.67 16.57
CA VAL A 118 19.92 -12.39 17.83
C VAL A 118 21.23 -13.06 18.22
N PRO A 119 21.65 -13.01 19.50
CA PRO A 119 22.77 -13.82 19.96
C PRO A 119 22.54 -15.30 19.67
N ALA A 120 23.55 -15.98 19.17
CA ALA A 120 23.43 -17.40 18.80
C ALA A 120 22.98 -18.28 19.98
N ALA A 121 23.35 -17.93 21.21
CA ALA A 121 22.96 -18.62 22.41
C ALA A 121 21.45 -18.53 22.71
N ASP A 122 20.81 -17.42 22.32
CA ASP A 122 19.39 -17.16 22.59
C ASP A 122 18.46 -17.74 21.52
N TYR A 123 18.99 -18.02 20.34
CA TYR A 123 18.19 -18.45 19.19
C TYR A 123 17.42 -19.77 19.42
N PRO A 124 17.97 -20.81 20.08
CA PRO A 124 17.22 -22.07 20.30
C PRO A 124 15.96 -21.90 21.15
N GLY A 125 15.98 -20.97 22.12
CA GLY A 125 14.86 -20.70 23.03
C GLY A 125 13.86 -19.69 22.51
N LEU A 126 14.12 -19.07 21.36
CA LEU A 126 13.29 -18.02 20.80
C LEU A 126 12.04 -18.56 20.13
N ALA A 127 10.89 -17.95 20.41
CA ALA A 127 9.69 -18.14 19.60
C ALA A 127 9.90 -17.57 18.20
N LYS A 128 10.00 -18.44 17.19
CA LYS A 128 10.37 -18.07 15.83
C LYS A 128 9.16 -17.61 15.04
N ASP A 129 9.26 -16.45 14.43
CA ASP A 129 8.30 -15.90 13.48
C ASP A 129 8.69 -16.34 12.06
N PRO A 130 7.80 -17.03 11.30
CA PRO A 130 8.11 -17.50 9.96
C PRO A 130 8.34 -16.36 8.95
N ALA A 131 7.89 -15.14 9.25
CA ALA A 131 8.12 -13.96 8.43
C ALA A 131 9.38 -13.16 8.81
N THR A 132 10.18 -13.67 9.75
CA THR A 132 11.40 -13.00 10.22
C THR A 132 12.66 -13.78 9.82
N TYR A 133 13.59 -13.08 9.20
CA TYR A 133 14.94 -13.59 8.94
C TYR A 133 15.83 -13.26 10.13
N TYR A 134 16.45 -14.29 10.73
CA TYR A 134 17.31 -14.12 11.90
C TYR A 134 18.78 -14.12 11.52
N ILE A 135 19.51 -13.09 11.92
CA ILE A 135 20.97 -13.02 11.82
C ILE A 135 21.54 -13.38 13.19
N LEU A 136 22.33 -14.44 13.26
CA LEU A 136 22.95 -14.88 14.50
C LEU A 136 24.33 -14.24 14.65
N PHE A 137 24.64 -13.78 15.85
CA PHE A 137 25.96 -13.27 16.20
C PHE A 137 26.45 -13.87 17.52
N GLU A 138 27.76 -13.93 17.68
CA GLU A 138 28.42 -14.40 18.89
C GLU A 138 28.72 -13.25 19.86
#